data_a494b029bda215ec552ba99d80b411b8
#
_entry.id   a494b029bda215ec552ba99d80b411b8
#
_cell.length_a   1.000
_cell.length_b   1.000
_cell.length_c   1.000
_cell.angle_alpha   90.00
_cell.angle_beta   90.00
_cell.angle_gamma   90.00
#
_symmetry.space_group_name_H-M   'P 1'
#
loop_
_entity.id
_entity.type
_entity.pdbx_description
1 polymer ?
#
loop_
_entity_poly.entity_id
_entity_poly.type
_entity_poly.pdbx_seq_one_letter_code
_entity_poly.pdbx_strand_id
1 'polypeptide(L)'
;MANQPKKKLTKKEREARNVKIYNVPRGKGHEKVINRLIRKRQIFNPDRDDRNVDIDNVPKTERHRKYINKAKASRFFKENFNYHNTVMRAIWCSVALLIVLIPSITLSVYVLSPGSTITPVYNSGIAFSMLKEQTAGIFAIQSVLCVVLVALCLFCCKWYTILPASLATFGAFYNLIDRAIPKQGHFNCVLDYIGMGSSVCNVPDIMVLTGIGGLVVSTIVEIIVESVQEKKEKQKVSSMFKIEILFENDDLMVVNKPSGIIVHPTAHQEKGTLVDLLKSKIKVSEFEDKTRPGIVQRLDQYTSGLMVVAKTKKAADNLMKQIKDKTLIRKYRAIVHNPFKEGEDEVIIKAPIDRSKSGKLKFVVSDASTAKEAETIVNLVANYSVGALVDCQLKTGRTHQIRVHLSYIHHPIYNDPVYGKSDGFKDYGQFLHSRYIKFVNPANGKVMEFTCEPDQTFKGLVQTLTGQNELPIATN
;
A
#
# COMPACT_ATOMS: atom_id res chain seq x y z
N MET A 1 13.28 -34.47 -26.98
CA MET A 1 12.01 -35.20 -26.82
C MET A 1 10.90 -34.18 -26.75
N ALA A 2 10.00 -34.15 -27.73
CA ALA A 2 8.97 -33.15 -27.90
C ALA A 2 7.88 -33.29 -26.78
N ASN A 3 7.62 -32.20 -26.09
CA ASN A 3 6.58 -32.11 -25.06
C ASN A 3 5.20 -32.21 -25.74
N GLN A 4 4.60 -33.40 -25.73
CA GLN A 4 3.21 -33.53 -26.17
C GLN A 4 2.29 -32.72 -25.24
N PRO A 5 1.34 -31.93 -25.75
CA PRO A 5 0.37 -31.23 -24.92
C PRO A 5 -0.49 -32.27 -24.19
N LYS A 6 -0.53 -32.21 -22.84
CA LYS A 6 -1.38 -33.09 -22.02
C LYS A 6 -2.82 -33.00 -22.52
N LYS A 7 -3.31 -34.09 -23.15
CA LYS A 7 -4.64 -34.24 -23.72
C LYS A 7 -5.69 -33.92 -22.62
N LYS A 8 -6.60 -32.98 -22.89
CA LYS A 8 -7.74 -32.75 -22.00
C LYS A 8 -8.58 -34.01 -21.94
N LEU A 9 -8.71 -34.62 -20.78
CA LEU A 9 -9.55 -35.79 -20.56
C LEU A 9 -10.97 -35.54 -21.04
N THR A 10 -11.54 -36.47 -21.77
CA THR A 10 -12.96 -36.45 -22.14
C THR A 10 -13.82 -36.65 -20.89
N LYS A 11 -15.14 -36.34 -21.00
CA LYS A 11 -16.07 -36.54 -19.87
C LYS A 11 -16.05 -38.01 -19.37
N LYS A 12 -15.97 -38.97 -20.30
CA LYS A 12 -15.90 -40.41 -20.00
C LYS A 12 -14.60 -40.82 -19.29
N GLU A 13 -13.47 -40.26 -19.71
CA GLU A 13 -12.16 -40.49 -19.07
C GLU A 13 -12.06 -39.85 -17.66
N ARG A 14 -12.82 -38.78 -17.40
CA ARG A 14 -12.91 -38.16 -16.08
C ARG A 14 -13.82 -38.93 -15.14
N GLU A 15 -14.96 -39.40 -15.66
CA GLU A 15 -15.86 -40.29 -14.92
C GLU A 15 -15.13 -41.58 -14.52
N ALA A 16 -14.28 -42.13 -15.42
CA ALA A 16 -13.44 -43.29 -15.14
C ALA A 16 -12.32 -43.06 -14.07
N ARG A 17 -12.02 -41.79 -13.77
CA ARG A 17 -11.04 -41.38 -12.76
C ARG A 17 -11.65 -40.73 -11.51
N ASN A 18 -12.94 -40.92 -11.28
CA ASN A 18 -13.68 -40.35 -10.16
C ASN A 18 -13.52 -38.81 -10.03
N VAL A 19 -13.60 -38.08 -11.17
CA VAL A 19 -13.48 -36.63 -11.22
C VAL A 19 -14.83 -35.95 -11.17
N LYS A 20 -15.11 -35.17 -10.14
CA LYS A 20 -16.33 -34.37 -10.04
C LYS A 20 -16.10 -32.93 -10.47
N ILE A 21 -16.98 -32.41 -11.34
CA ILE A 21 -16.89 -31.05 -11.89
C ILE A 21 -18.04 -30.20 -11.33
N TYR A 22 -17.70 -29.12 -10.63
CA TYR A 22 -18.66 -28.11 -10.23
C TYR A 22 -18.60 -26.93 -11.21
N ASN A 23 -19.70 -26.74 -11.96
CA ASN A 23 -19.88 -25.57 -12.83
C ASN A 23 -20.96 -24.68 -12.22
N VAL A 24 -20.72 -23.39 -12.15
CA VAL A 24 -21.76 -22.41 -11.86
C VAL A 24 -22.48 -22.07 -13.15
N PRO A 25 -23.79 -22.37 -13.29
CA PRO A 25 -24.54 -21.99 -14.47
C PRO A 25 -24.56 -20.48 -14.62
N ARG A 26 -24.32 -20.00 -15.81
CA ARG A 26 -24.50 -18.56 -16.13
C ARG A 26 -26.01 -18.31 -16.23
N GLY A 27 -26.58 -17.61 -15.25
CA GLY A 27 -27.99 -17.29 -15.23
C GLY A 27 -28.43 -16.42 -16.41
N LYS A 28 -29.72 -16.44 -16.76
CA LYS A 28 -30.30 -15.61 -17.85
C LYS A 28 -30.01 -14.10 -17.73
N GLY A 29 -29.78 -13.61 -16.52
CA GLY A 29 -29.32 -12.23 -16.25
C GLY A 29 -27.91 -11.94 -16.76
N HIS A 30 -27.00 -12.92 -16.69
CA HIS A 30 -25.62 -12.80 -17.15
C HIS A 30 -25.54 -12.68 -18.69
N GLU A 31 -26.32 -13.46 -19.43
CA GLU A 31 -26.42 -13.35 -20.89
C GLU A 31 -26.93 -11.98 -21.34
N LYS A 32 -27.98 -11.44 -20.70
CA LYS A 32 -28.48 -10.09 -21.00
C LYS A 32 -27.42 -9.00 -20.77
N VAL A 33 -26.60 -9.13 -19.73
CA VAL A 33 -25.53 -8.16 -19.43
C VAL A 33 -24.37 -8.32 -20.43
N ILE A 34 -23.97 -9.54 -20.76
CA ILE A 34 -22.96 -9.80 -21.80
C ILE A 34 -23.42 -9.25 -23.15
N ASN A 35 -24.66 -9.52 -23.57
CA ASN A 35 -25.20 -9.01 -24.82
C ASN A 35 -25.32 -7.48 -24.83
N ARG A 36 -25.61 -6.85 -23.70
CA ARG A 36 -25.58 -5.39 -23.53
C ARG A 36 -24.17 -4.80 -23.60
N LEU A 37 -23.19 -5.49 -23.05
CA LEU A 37 -21.78 -5.12 -23.12
C LEU A 37 -21.21 -5.35 -24.51
N ILE A 38 -21.60 -6.43 -25.20
CA ILE A 38 -21.23 -6.67 -26.60
C ILE A 38 -21.81 -5.58 -27.52
N ARG A 39 -23.08 -5.20 -27.32
CA ARG A 39 -23.69 -4.06 -28.07
C ARG A 39 -23.03 -2.72 -27.77
N LYS A 40 -22.60 -2.48 -26.53
CA LYS A 40 -21.77 -1.30 -26.20
C LYS A 40 -20.34 -1.38 -26.74
N ARG A 41 -19.80 -2.60 -26.98
CA ARG A 41 -18.49 -2.82 -27.61
C ARG A 41 -18.44 -2.42 -29.07
N GLN A 42 -19.55 -2.48 -29.80
CA GLN A 42 -19.61 -2.00 -31.18
C GLN A 42 -19.36 -0.47 -31.30
N ILE A 43 -19.40 0.25 -30.17
CA ILE A 43 -19.13 1.69 -30.10
C ILE A 43 -17.71 1.97 -29.54
N PHE A 44 -17.00 0.96 -28.99
CA PHE A 44 -15.65 1.11 -28.42
C PHE A 44 -14.70 0.07 -29.01
N ASN A 45 -13.57 0.56 -29.54
CA ASN A 45 -12.45 -0.13 -30.19
C ASN A 45 -12.22 -1.59 -29.70
N PRO A 46 -12.20 -2.59 -30.62
CA PRO A 46 -12.11 -4.02 -30.29
C PRO A 46 -10.78 -4.47 -29.65
N ASP A 47 -9.71 -3.66 -29.73
CA ASP A 47 -8.38 -3.99 -29.19
C ASP A 47 -8.22 -3.70 -27.68
N ARG A 48 -9.29 -3.31 -27.00
CA ARG A 48 -9.25 -3.02 -25.56
C ARG A 48 -9.69 -4.23 -24.72
N ASP A 49 -8.75 -5.06 -24.36
CA ASP A 49 -8.94 -6.08 -23.32
C ASP A 49 -8.62 -5.52 -21.92
N ASP A 50 -9.38 -4.50 -21.52
CA ASP A 50 -9.21 -3.79 -20.25
C ASP A 50 -9.77 -4.55 -19.02
N ARG A 51 -10.30 -5.78 -19.21
CA ARG A 51 -11.03 -6.52 -18.19
C ARG A 51 -10.17 -7.43 -17.32
N ASN A 52 -8.89 -7.57 -17.65
CA ASN A 52 -7.91 -8.34 -16.86
C ASN A 52 -6.97 -7.47 -16.04
N VAL A 53 -7.27 -6.18 -15.91
CA VAL A 53 -6.44 -5.28 -15.12
C VAL A 53 -6.91 -5.34 -13.68
N ASP A 54 -6.08 -5.86 -12.80
CA ASP A 54 -6.16 -5.60 -11.37
C ASP A 54 -6.25 -4.09 -11.17
N ILE A 55 -7.24 -3.62 -10.40
CA ILE A 55 -7.46 -2.18 -10.15
C ILE A 55 -6.20 -1.50 -9.57
N ASP A 56 -5.26 -2.30 -9.06
CA ASP A 56 -3.96 -1.87 -8.55
C ASP A 56 -2.84 -1.84 -9.59
N ASN A 57 -3.09 -2.29 -10.83
CA ASN A 57 -2.12 -2.23 -11.91
C ASN A 57 -2.21 -0.90 -12.67
N VAL A 58 -1.04 -0.36 -12.94
CA VAL A 58 -0.71 0.88 -13.65
C VAL A 58 -1.82 1.42 -14.56
N PRO A 59 -2.18 2.70 -14.44
CA PRO A 59 -3.20 3.33 -15.25
C PRO A 59 -2.82 3.28 -16.73
N LYS A 60 -3.51 2.45 -17.51
CA LYS A 60 -3.29 2.28 -18.95
C LYS A 60 -3.86 3.43 -19.78
N THR A 61 -4.69 4.29 -19.17
CA THR A 61 -5.30 5.43 -19.87
C THR A 61 -5.17 6.72 -19.06
N GLU A 62 -5.18 7.87 -19.78
CA GLU A 62 -5.16 9.19 -19.17
C GLU A 62 -6.36 9.44 -18.23
N ARG A 63 -7.55 8.91 -18.56
CA ARG A 63 -8.74 8.96 -17.69
C ARG A 63 -8.52 8.22 -16.38
N HIS A 64 -7.88 7.06 -16.41
CA HIS A 64 -7.58 6.27 -15.21
C HIS A 64 -6.54 6.97 -14.33
N ARG A 65 -5.49 7.57 -14.94
CA ARG A 65 -4.53 8.45 -14.25
C ARG A 65 -5.23 9.62 -13.56
N LYS A 66 -6.14 10.31 -14.26
CA LYS A 66 -6.93 11.41 -13.68
C LYS A 66 -7.80 10.93 -12.51
N TYR A 67 -8.42 9.76 -12.62
CA TYR A 67 -9.22 9.17 -11.53
C TYR A 67 -8.37 8.83 -10.30
N ILE A 68 -7.23 8.14 -10.47
CA ILE A 68 -6.30 7.83 -9.38
C ILE A 68 -5.75 9.11 -8.75
N ASN A 69 -5.34 10.09 -9.55
CA ASN A 69 -4.84 11.35 -9.04
C ASN A 69 -5.92 12.11 -8.26
N LYS A 70 -7.17 12.11 -8.74
CA LYS A 70 -8.32 12.67 -8.01
C LYS A 70 -8.60 11.94 -6.70
N ALA A 71 -8.52 10.60 -6.68
CA ALA A 71 -8.70 9.80 -5.47
C ALA A 71 -7.56 10.04 -4.46
N LYS A 72 -6.29 10.11 -4.90
CA LYS A 72 -5.14 10.46 -4.07
C LYS A 72 -5.27 11.87 -3.50
N ALA A 73 -5.63 12.85 -4.32
CA ALA A 73 -5.88 14.22 -3.88
C ALA A 73 -7.01 14.27 -2.84
N SER A 74 -8.13 13.59 -3.09
CA SER A 74 -9.25 13.52 -2.13
C SER A 74 -8.85 12.89 -0.80
N ARG A 75 -8.02 11.84 -0.79
CA ARG A 75 -7.48 11.22 0.42
C ARG A 75 -6.56 12.19 1.16
N PHE A 76 -5.62 12.81 0.42
CA PHE A 76 -4.72 13.83 0.96
C PHE A 76 -5.47 14.97 1.62
N PHE A 77 -6.51 15.52 0.97
CA PHE A 77 -7.35 16.57 1.55
C PHE A 77 -8.08 16.11 2.80
N LYS A 78 -8.67 14.90 2.81
CA LYS A 78 -9.34 14.36 4.00
C LYS A 78 -8.40 14.17 5.18
N GLU A 79 -7.18 13.71 4.95
CA GLU A 79 -6.18 13.50 5.98
C GLU A 79 -5.63 14.82 6.54
N ASN A 80 -5.36 15.81 5.67
CA ASN A 80 -4.80 17.10 6.09
C ASN A 80 -5.84 18.09 6.62
N PHE A 81 -7.07 18.06 6.11
CA PHE A 81 -8.13 19.00 6.48
C PHE A 81 -9.26 18.33 7.28
N ASN A 82 -8.93 17.34 8.11
CA ASN A 82 -9.86 16.80 9.10
C ASN A 82 -10.12 17.84 10.24
N TYR A 83 -11.20 17.63 10.99
CA TYR A 83 -11.60 18.54 12.07
C TYR A 83 -10.47 18.76 13.10
N HIS A 84 -9.80 17.68 13.53
CA HIS A 84 -8.72 17.76 14.52
C HIS A 84 -7.56 18.65 14.03
N ASN A 85 -7.05 18.41 12.82
CA ASN A 85 -5.94 19.20 12.26
C ASN A 85 -6.35 20.66 12.03
N THR A 86 -7.60 20.92 11.66
CA THR A 86 -8.12 22.29 11.48
C THR A 86 -8.17 23.04 12.82
N VAL A 87 -8.67 22.39 13.87
CA VAL A 87 -8.69 22.98 15.23
C VAL A 87 -7.29 23.23 15.75
N MET A 88 -6.36 22.28 15.59
CA MET A 88 -4.95 22.45 15.99
C MET A 88 -4.29 23.61 15.27
N ARG A 89 -4.51 23.78 13.96
CA ARG A 89 -4.03 24.95 13.22
C ARG A 89 -4.61 26.26 13.79
N ALA A 90 -5.92 26.31 14.00
CA ALA A 90 -6.55 27.51 14.55
C ALA A 90 -5.95 27.90 15.91
N ILE A 91 -5.75 26.96 16.83
CA ILE A 91 -5.15 27.22 18.14
C ILE A 91 -3.72 27.76 18.00
N TRP A 92 -2.84 27.04 17.30
CA TRP A 92 -1.43 27.42 17.21
C TRP A 92 -1.20 28.67 16.36
N CYS A 93 -2.01 28.93 15.33
CA CYS A 93 -2.00 30.20 14.60
C CYS A 93 -2.43 31.37 15.52
N SER A 94 -3.44 31.19 16.36
CA SER A 94 -3.84 32.22 17.31
C SER A 94 -2.75 32.51 18.34
N VAL A 95 -2.10 31.48 18.87
CA VAL A 95 -0.95 31.64 19.79
C VAL A 95 0.19 32.38 19.10
N ALA A 96 0.58 31.99 17.89
CA ALA A 96 1.64 32.65 17.13
C ALA A 96 1.30 34.11 16.81
N LEU A 97 0.05 34.39 16.47
CA LEU A 97 -0.43 35.75 16.20
C LEU A 97 -0.23 36.64 17.44
N LEU A 98 -0.62 36.17 18.63
CA LEU A 98 -0.43 36.93 19.88
C LEU A 98 1.06 37.13 20.19
N ILE A 99 1.89 36.12 20.00
CA ILE A 99 3.36 36.21 20.22
C ILE A 99 3.99 37.26 19.29
N VAL A 100 3.50 37.41 18.06
CA VAL A 100 4.04 38.40 17.11
C VAL A 100 3.42 39.77 17.39
N LEU A 101 2.11 39.92 17.50
CA LEU A 101 1.43 41.22 17.57
C LEU A 101 1.72 42.00 18.86
N ILE A 102 1.62 41.33 20.01
CA ILE A 102 1.71 42.03 21.31
C ILE A 102 3.07 42.68 21.46
N PRO A 103 4.22 41.96 21.33
CA PRO A 103 5.54 42.60 21.48
C PRO A 103 5.82 43.62 20.36
N SER A 104 5.39 43.34 19.13
CA SER A 104 5.66 44.24 17.99
C SER A 104 4.95 45.58 18.17
N ILE A 105 3.66 45.57 18.51
CA ILE A 105 2.89 46.80 18.72
C ILE A 105 3.42 47.55 19.95
N THR A 106 3.62 46.84 21.08
CA THR A 106 4.05 47.45 22.33
C THR A 106 5.41 48.15 22.16
N LEU A 107 6.38 47.49 21.54
CA LEU A 107 7.70 48.08 21.29
C LEU A 107 7.65 49.21 20.26
N SER A 108 6.89 49.07 19.18
CA SER A 108 6.74 50.15 18.21
C SER A 108 6.12 51.40 18.80
N VAL A 109 5.08 51.26 19.64
CA VAL A 109 4.46 52.40 20.37
C VAL A 109 5.46 53.02 21.35
N TYR A 110 6.21 52.22 22.10
CA TYR A 110 7.24 52.72 23.02
C TYR A 110 8.33 53.49 22.28
N VAL A 111 8.88 52.94 21.20
CA VAL A 111 9.95 53.57 20.39
C VAL A 111 9.53 54.91 19.80
N LEU A 112 8.25 55.02 19.39
CA LEU A 112 7.70 56.27 18.84
C LEU A 112 7.19 57.25 19.89
N SER A 113 7.18 56.88 21.18
CA SER A 113 6.70 57.77 22.26
C SER A 113 7.72 58.83 22.64
N PRO A 114 7.23 60.02 23.09
CA PRO A 114 8.13 61.06 23.66
C PRO A 114 8.86 60.52 24.88
N GLY A 115 10.18 60.58 24.87
CA GLY A 115 11.04 60.10 25.99
C GLY A 115 11.58 58.68 25.81
N SER A 116 11.37 58.03 24.69
CA SER A 116 12.04 56.78 24.37
C SER A 116 13.56 56.94 24.32
N THR A 117 14.28 56.00 24.91
CA THR A 117 15.74 55.92 24.84
C THR A 117 16.25 55.15 23.63
N ILE A 118 15.33 54.55 22.87
CA ILE A 118 15.64 53.77 21.66
C ILE A 118 15.51 54.67 20.44
N THR A 119 16.56 54.75 19.64
CA THR A 119 16.54 55.50 18.37
C THR A 119 16.01 54.62 17.26
N PRO A 120 14.85 54.93 16.62
CA PRO A 120 14.30 54.16 15.52
C PRO A 120 15.13 54.32 14.25
N VAL A 121 15.22 53.22 13.50
CA VAL A 121 15.78 53.20 12.15
C VAL A 121 14.66 52.90 11.17
N TYR A 122 14.49 53.77 10.18
CA TYR A 122 13.46 53.58 9.13
C TYR A 122 14.07 52.83 7.96
N ASN A 123 13.80 51.52 7.88
CA ASN A 123 14.35 50.60 6.88
C ASN A 123 13.49 50.54 5.63
N SER A 124 13.97 51.12 4.52
CA SER A 124 13.31 51.06 3.22
C SER A 124 13.70 49.83 2.38
N GLY A 125 14.70 49.04 2.80
CA GLY A 125 15.12 47.79 2.16
C GLY A 125 14.41 46.56 2.72
N ILE A 126 14.77 45.38 2.20
CA ILE A 126 14.48 44.08 2.84
C ILE A 126 15.64 43.67 3.73
N ALA A 127 15.68 42.40 4.19
CA ALA A 127 16.72 41.90 5.08
C ALA A 127 18.10 42.52 4.79
N PHE A 128 18.76 43.03 5.83
CA PHE A 128 20.06 43.71 5.74
C PHE A 128 20.10 44.94 4.80
N SER A 129 18.98 45.67 4.68
CA SER A 129 18.84 46.85 3.81
C SER A 129 19.13 46.61 2.32
N MET A 130 18.95 45.36 1.84
CA MET A 130 19.06 45.03 0.43
C MET A 130 17.91 45.67 -0.39
N LEU A 131 18.16 45.95 -1.66
CA LEU A 131 17.20 46.54 -2.58
C LEU A 131 16.63 47.92 -2.18
N LYS A 132 17.40 48.73 -1.42
CA LYS A 132 17.04 50.11 -1.15
C LYS A 132 16.62 50.83 -2.42
N GLU A 133 15.51 51.57 -2.36
CA GLU A 133 14.93 52.34 -3.50
C GLU A 133 14.06 51.55 -4.48
N GLN A 134 14.00 50.24 -4.42
CA GLN A 134 13.12 49.41 -5.29
C GLN A 134 11.79 49.05 -4.61
N THR A 135 11.03 50.02 -4.15
CA THR A 135 9.81 49.85 -3.35
C THR A 135 8.82 48.86 -3.91
N ALA A 136 8.49 48.97 -5.20
CA ALA A 136 7.55 48.05 -5.84
C ALA A 136 8.04 46.58 -5.85
N GLY A 137 9.33 46.38 -6.12
CA GLY A 137 9.97 45.05 -6.08
C GLY A 137 9.95 44.45 -4.67
N ILE A 138 10.20 45.24 -3.63
CA ILE A 138 10.18 44.81 -2.24
C ILE A 138 8.76 44.34 -1.84
N PHE A 139 7.71 45.14 -2.15
CA PHE A 139 6.35 44.75 -1.85
C PHE A 139 5.95 43.46 -2.59
N ALA A 140 6.34 43.30 -3.86
CA ALA A 140 6.08 42.10 -4.63
C ALA A 140 6.75 40.86 -3.98
N ILE A 141 8.04 40.93 -3.62
CA ILE A 141 8.77 39.82 -3.00
C ILE A 141 8.16 39.46 -1.65
N GLN A 142 7.87 40.42 -0.79
CA GLN A 142 7.26 40.18 0.52
C GLN A 142 5.85 39.59 0.39
N SER A 143 5.04 40.05 -0.56
CA SER A 143 3.71 39.49 -0.81
C SER A 143 3.79 38.05 -1.28
N VAL A 144 4.69 37.71 -2.19
CA VAL A 144 4.91 36.32 -2.63
C VAL A 144 5.38 35.45 -1.46
N LEU A 145 6.32 35.95 -0.64
CA LEU A 145 6.78 35.23 0.54
C LEU A 145 5.63 34.95 1.52
N CYS A 146 4.76 35.94 1.78
CA CYS A 146 3.58 35.74 2.63
C CYS A 146 2.65 34.66 2.06
N VAL A 147 2.38 34.64 0.77
CA VAL A 147 1.55 33.60 0.13
C VAL A 147 2.18 32.21 0.29
N VAL A 148 3.48 32.08 0.07
CA VAL A 148 4.21 30.81 0.27
C VAL A 148 4.15 30.33 1.72
N LEU A 149 4.37 31.25 2.69
CA LEU A 149 4.32 30.91 4.11
C LEU A 149 2.90 30.50 4.56
N VAL A 150 1.86 31.17 4.07
CA VAL A 150 0.45 30.77 4.30
C VAL A 150 0.19 29.36 3.76
N ALA A 151 0.64 29.09 2.52
CA ALA A 151 0.50 27.76 1.94
C ALA A 151 1.21 26.69 2.78
N LEU A 152 2.44 26.94 3.22
CA LEU A 152 3.17 26.04 4.12
C LEU A 152 2.42 25.82 5.43
N CYS A 153 1.89 26.87 6.05
CA CYS A 153 1.11 26.77 7.28
C CYS A 153 -0.15 25.91 7.12
N LEU A 154 -0.83 25.98 5.97
CA LEU A 154 -2.00 25.15 5.65
C LEU A 154 -1.67 23.66 5.54
N PHE A 155 -0.45 23.31 5.16
CA PHE A 155 -0.02 21.90 5.02
C PHE A 155 0.61 21.33 6.29
N CYS A 156 0.99 22.15 7.27
CA CYS A 156 1.46 21.69 8.56
C CYS A 156 0.33 21.05 9.37
N CYS A 157 0.58 19.87 9.96
CA CYS A 157 -0.42 19.12 10.73
C CYS A 157 -0.05 18.93 12.20
N LYS A 158 1.23 19.08 12.56
CA LYS A 158 1.75 18.87 13.91
C LYS A 158 2.07 20.21 14.58
N TRP A 159 1.83 20.35 15.88
CA TRP A 159 2.02 21.61 16.59
C TRP A 159 3.44 22.21 16.42
N TYR A 160 4.46 21.36 16.42
CA TYR A 160 5.86 21.77 16.28
C TYR A 160 6.26 22.18 14.86
N THR A 161 5.40 21.99 13.86
CA THR A 161 5.53 22.54 12.50
C THR A 161 4.57 23.71 12.29
N ILE A 162 3.37 23.67 12.89
CA ILE A 162 2.36 24.73 12.78
C ILE A 162 2.87 26.01 13.45
N LEU A 163 3.38 25.92 14.68
CA LEU A 163 3.83 27.09 15.43
C LEU A 163 4.96 27.85 14.72
N PRO A 164 6.08 27.22 14.31
CA PRO A 164 7.13 27.91 13.56
C PRO A 164 6.63 28.50 12.22
N ALA A 165 5.83 27.76 11.47
CA ALA A 165 5.26 28.26 10.21
C ALA A 165 4.41 29.52 10.44
N SER A 166 3.62 29.52 11.51
CA SER A 166 2.73 30.65 11.86
C SER A 166 3.54 31.86 12.35
N LEU A 167 4.60 31.66 13.14
CA LEU A 167 5.48 32.72 13.55
C LEU A 167 6.12 33.42 12.34
N ALA A 168 6.68 32.65 11.40
CA ALA A 168 7.24 33.19 10.18
C ALA A 168 6.19 33.94 9.35
N THR A 169 5.00 33.37 9.23
CA THR A 169 3.88 33.96 8.46
C THR A 169 3.44 35.30 9.05
N PHE A 170 3.14 35.33 10.35
CA PHE A 170 2.65 36.57 10.97
C PHE A 170 3.74 37.64 11.10
N GLY A 171 5.00 37.25 11.31
CA GLY A 171 6.13 38.19 11.25
C GLY A 171 6.27 38.84 9.88
N ALA A 172 6.21 38.07 8.81
CA ALA A 172 6.26 38.57 7.43
C ALA A 172 5.06 39.49 7.10
N PHE A 173 3.86 39.13 7.55
CA PHE A 173 2.64 39.94 7.37
C PHE A 173 2.72 41.24 8.16
N TYR A 174 3.23 41.21 9.39
CA TYR A 174 3.40 42.43 10.17
C TYR A 174 4.34 43.41 9.44
N ASN A 175 5.51 42.97 8.99
CA ASN A 175 6.44 43.78 8.23
C ASN A 175 5.86 44.33 6.93
N LEU A 176 4.99 43.56 6.25
CA LEU A 176 4.31 44.04 5.04
C LEU A 176 3.31 45.16 5.36
N ILE A 177 2.53 45.01 6.43
CA ILE A 177 1.56 46.03 6.90
C ILE A 177 2.29 47.25 7.43
N ASP A 178 3.34 47.05 8.26
CA ASP A 178 4.13 48.12 8.86
C ASP A 178 4.78 48.98 7.78
N ARG A 179 5.23 48.41 6.67
CA ARG A 179 5.77 49.12 5.50
C ARG A 179 4.73 49.96 4.79
N ALA A 180 3.46 49.53 4.76
CA ALA A 180 2.38 50.27 4.12
C ALA A 180 1.88 51.49 4.90
N ILE A 181 2.25 51.59 6.22
CA ILE A 181 1.82 52.68 7.08
C ILE A 181 2.87 53.78 7.08
N PRO A 182 2.52 55.04 6.71
CA PRO A 182 3.45 56.19 6.82
C PRO A 182 3.83 56.52 8.26
N LYS A 183 5.12 56.81 8.50
CA LYS A 183 5.67 57.07 9.83
C LYS A 183 6.49 58.38 9.85
N GLN A 184 6.00 59.42 10.55
CA GLN A 184 6.73 60.67 10.77
C GLN A 184 7.38 61.26 9.50
N GLY A 185 6.69 61.20 8.35
CA GLY A 185 7.22 61.66 7.08
C GLY A 185 8.00 60.62 6.26
N HIS A 186 8.25 59.42 6.80
CA HIS A 186 8.87 58.33 6.10
C HIS A 186 7.82 57.42 5.50
N PHE A 187 7.99 57.03 4.23
CA PHE A 187 7.06 56.17 3.48
C PHE A 187 7.75 54.87 3.06
N ASN A 188 6.96 53.80 2.95
CA ASN A 188 7.42 52.53 2.45
C ASN A 188 8.58 51.90 3.25
N CYS A 189 8.66 52.17 4.57
CA CYS A 189 9.69 51.69 5.46
C CYS A 189 9.12 50.86 6.62
N VAL A 190 9.94 49.94 7.12
CA VAL A 190 9.71 49.22 8.38
C VAL A 190 10.44 49.89 9.51
N LEU A 191 9.85 49.89 10.71
CA LEU A 191 10.47 50.46 11.90
C LEU A 191 11.37 49.43 12.58
N ASP A 192 12.69 49.63 12.53
CA ASP A 192 13.67 48.79 13.17
C ASP A 192 14.23 49.47 14.43
N TYR A 193 14.43 48.70 15.51
CA TYR A 193 14.78 49.27 16.82
C TYR A 193 15.63 48.33 17.69
N ILE A 194 15.98 47.15 17.23
CA ILE A 194 16.80 46.16 17.94
C ILE A 194 18.17 46.09 17.27
N GLY A 195 19.20 46.54 17.91
CA GLY A 195 20.58 46.48 17.40
C GLY A 195 21.13 45.04 17.43
N MET A 196 21.59 44.56 16.29
CA MET A 196 22.27 43.27 16.16
C MET A 196 23.62 43.47 15.47
N GLY A 197 24.64 43.83 16.24
CA GLY A 197 25.96 44.14 15.71
C GLY A 197 25.95 45.35 14.77
N SER A 198 26.24 45.15 13.49
CA SER A 198 26.22 46.20 12.46
C SER A 198 24.83 46.40 11.80
N SER A 199 23.83 45.64 12.20
CA SER A 199 22.47 45.70 11.64
C SER A 199 21.45 46.06 12.72
N VAL A 200 20.30 46.60 12.30
CA VAL A 200 19.14 46.82 13.16
C VAL A 200 17.97 46.05 12.59
N CYS A 201 17.18 45.48 13.46
CA CYS A 201 15.97 44.69 13.09
C CYS A 201 14.81 45.01 14.03
N ASN A 202 13.67 44.40 13.80
CA ASN A 202 12.48 44.47 14.65
C ASN A 202 12.07 43.08 15.18
N VAL A 203 11.06 43.03 16.07
CA VAL A 203 10.51 41.79 16.60
C VAL A 203 9.98 40.87 15.48
N PRO A 204 9.19 41.36 14.53
CA PRO A 204 8.75 40.53 13.37
C PRO A 204 9.88 39.87 12.60
N ASP A 205 11.02 40.52 12.39
CA ASP A 205 12.18 39.90 11.72
C ASP A 205 12.73 38.72 12.52
N ILE A 206 12.85 38.89 13.84
CA ILE A 206 13.26 37.81 14.74
C ILE A 206 12.26 36.62 14.64
N MET A 207 10.97 36.92 14.59
CA MET A 207 9.94 35.88 14.49
C MET A 207 9.95 35.15 13.12
N VAL A 208 10.25 35.85 12.02
CA VAL A 208 10.46 35.24 10.71
C VAL A 208 11.66 34.31 10.76
N LEU A 209 12.81 34.75 11.25
CA LEU A 209 14.01 33.93 11.31
C LEU A 209 13.84 32.71 12.24
N THR A 210 13.24 32.94 13.41
CA THR A 210 12.95 31.85 14.37
C THR A 210 11.96 30.83 13.78
N GLY A 211 10.93 31.32 13.09
CA GLY A 211 9.94 30.49 12.44
C GLY A 211 10.54 29.66 11.32
N ILE A 212 11.35 30.24 10.44
CA ILE A 212 12.03 29.51 9.36
C ILE A 212 13.01 28.48 9.94
N GLY A 213 13.86 28.90 10.90
CA GLY A 213 14.78 27.99 11.58
C GLY A 213 14.07 26.82 12.26
N GLY A 214 12.97 27.12 12.96
CA GLY A 214 12.14 26.10 13.60
C GLY A 214 11.51 25.11 12.61
N LEU A 215 11.08 25.58 11.42
CA LEU A 215 10.59 24.71 10.36
C LEU A 215 11.69 23.78 9.83
N VAL A 216 12.87 24.29 9.60
CA VAL A 216 14.00 23.47 9.14
C VAL A 216 14.33 22.39 10.17
N VAL A 217 14.47 22.78 11.44
CA VAL A 217 14.77 21.84 12.54
C VAL A 217 13.67 20.80 12.68
N SER A 218 12.40 21.21 12.68
CA SER A 218 11.27 20.26 12.82
C SER A 218 11.20 19.27 11.66
N THR A 219 11.47 19.71 10.44
CA THR A 219 11.52 18.84 9.25
C THR A 219 12.65 17.81 9.35
N ILE A 220 13.85 18.24 9.78
CA ILE A 220 14.99 17.34 9.99
C ILE A 220 14.66 16.31 11.07
N VAL A 221 14.08 16.74 12.19
CA VAL A 221 13.65 15.84 13.28
C VAL A 221 12.61 14.84 12.79
N GLU A 222 11.62 15.25 12.00
CA GLU A 222 10.64 14.32 11.41
C GLU A 222 11.30 13.24 10.55
N ILE A 223 12.20 13.62 9.65
CA ILE A 223 12.93 12.67 8.79
C ILE A 223 13.72 11.67 9.64
N ILE A 224 14.39 12.14 10.68
CA ILE A 224 15.16 11.27 11.60
C ILE A 224 14.22 10.30 12.33
N VAL A 225 13.14 10.80 12.93
CA VAL A 225 12.17 10.00 13.70
C VAL A 225 11.53 8.94 12.79
N GLU A 226 11.10 9.30 11.60
CA GLU A 226 10.53 8.34 10.63
C GLU A 226 11.55 7.28 10.24
N SER A 227 12.79 7.65 9.99
CA SER A 227 13.87 6.71 9.66
C SER A 227 14.17 5.73 10.81
N VAL A 228 14.17 6.22 12.05
CA VAL A 228 14.36 5.38 13.24
C VAL A 228 13.19 4.44 13.47
N GLN A 229 11.95 4.92 13.30
CA GLN A 229 10.75 4.10 13.41
C GLN A 229 10.72 3.00 12.34
N GLU A 230 11.04 3.35 11.09
CA GLU A 230 11.13 2.36 10.01
C GLU A 230 12.16 1.26 10.30
N LYS A 231 13.35 1.64 10.82
CA LYS A 231 14.37 0.66 11.24
C LYS A 231 13.87 -0.25 12.36
N LYS A 232 13.21 0.32 13.38
CA LYS A 232 12.64 -0.46 14.51
C LYS A 232 11.55 -1.43 14.05
N GLU A 233 10.64 -1.00 13.17
CA GLU A 233 9.60 -1.86 12.61
C GLU A 233 10.20 -3.00 11.78
N LYS A 234 11.16 -2.70 10.89
CA LYS A 234 11.89 -3.74 10.14
C LYS A 234 12.57 -4.75 11.06
N GLN A 235 13.23 -4.28 12.10
CA GLN A 235 13.91 -5.13 13.06
C GLN A 235 12.92 -6.01 13.83
N LYS A 236 11.79 -5.44 14.26
CA LYS A 236 10.71 -6.18 14.92
C LYS A 236 10.14 -7.27 14.01
N VAL A 237 9.82 -6.94 12.74
CA VAL A 237 9.29 -7.92 11.79
C VAL A 237 10.33 -8.98 11.46
N SER A 238 11.61 -8.59 11.27
CA SER A 238 12.72 -9.55 11.04
C SER A 238 12.96 -10.49 12.21
N SER A 239 12.75 -10.04 13.45
CA SER A 239 12.85 -10.89 14.62
C SER A 239 11.65 -11.83 14.80
N MET A 240 10.46 -11.42 14.33
CA MET A 240 9.23 -12.23 14.38
C MET A 240 9.18 -13.27 13.26
N PHE A 241 9.70 -12.95 12.07
CA PHE A 241 9.58 -13.79 10.88
C PHE A 241 10.96 -14.07 10.27
N LYS A 242 11.42 -15.30 10.41
CA LYS A 242 12.60 -15.79 9.67
C LYS A 242 12.15 -16.20 8.27
N ILE A 243 12.56 -15.45 7.25
CA ILE A 243 12.29 -15.80 5.86
C ILE A 243 13.38 -16.73 5.36
N GLU A 244 12.96 -17.93 4.99
CA GLU A 244 13.83 -18.91 4.37
C GLU A 244 13.88 -18.66 2.85
N ILE A 245 15.09 -18.53 2.30
CA ILE A 245 15.32 -18.39 0.87
C ILE A 245 15.85 -19.74 0.38
N LEU A 246 15.03 -20.47 -0.39
CA LEU A 246 15.38 -21.78 -0.92
C LEU A 246 16.29 -21.69 -2.14
N PHE A 247 16.16 -20.60 -2.90
CA PHE A 247 16.96 -20.33 -4.09
C PHE A 247 17.10 -18.83 -4.31
N GLU A 248 18.25 -18.38 -4.74
CA GLU A 248 18.51 -17.00 -5.12
C GLU A 248 19.55 -16.93 -6.24
N ASN A 249 19.28 -16.10 -7.27
CA ASN A 249 20.25 -15.69 -8.28
C ASN A 249 20.11 -14.16 -8.54
N ASP A 250 20.69 -13.66 -9.62
CA ASP A 250 20.65 -12.23 -9.95
C ASP A 250 19.27 -11.74 -10.39
N ASP A 251 18.40 -12.62 -10.89
CA ASP A 251 17.13 -12.27 -11.50
C ASP A 251 15.92 -12.55 -10.61
N LEU A 252 15.99 -13.57 -9.75
CA LEU A 252 14.86 -13.99 -8.92
C LEU A 252 15.32 -14.69 -7.64
N MET A 253 14.38 -14.82 -6.71
CA MET A 253 14.51 -15.69 -5.53
C MET A 253 13.23 -16.50 -5.31
N VAL A 254 13.38 -17.68 -4.71
CA VAL A 254 12.27 -18.51 -4.22
C VAL A 254 12.34 -18.52 -2.71
N VAL A 255 11.26 -18.09 -2.09
CA VAL A 255 11.17 -17.93 -0.64
C VAL A 255 10.07 -18.79 -0.03
N ASN A 256 10.29 -19.28 1.18
CA ASN A 256 9.27 -19.89 2.02
C ASN A 256 8.70 -18.79 2.94
N LYS A 257 7.49 -18.32 2.62
CA LYS A 257 6.80 -17.30 3.42
C LYS A 257 6.20 -17.94 4.67
N PRO A 258 6.51 -17.48 5.88
CA PRO A 258 5.81 -17.94 7.09
C PRO A 258 4.36 -17.43 7.11
N SER A 259 3.50 -18.12 7.89
CA SER A 259 2.16 -17.64 8.22
C SER A 259 2.23 -16.32 9.01
N GLY A 260 1.24 -15.45 8.90
CA GLY A 260 1.10 -14.22 9.68
C GLY A 260 1.63 -12.94 9.02
N ILE A 261 2.61 -13.02 8.10
CA ILE A 261 3.15 -11.84 7.41
C ILE A 261 2.39 -11.56 6.09
N ILE A 262 2.04 -10.29 5.85
CA ILE A 262 1.49 -9.86 4.56
C ILE A 262 2.59 -9.72 3.51
N VAL A 263 2.28 -9.96 2.25
CA VAL A 263 3.27 -9.94 1.16
C VAL A 263 3.73 -8.52 0.84
N HIS A 264 2.82 -7.58 0.67
CA HIS A 264 3.10 -6.19 0.27
C HIS A 264 2.16 -5.22 1.00
N PRO A 265 2.49 -3.91 1.08
CA PRO A 265 1.66 -2.91 1.74
C PRO A 265 0.19 -2.94 1.29
N THR A 266 -0.71 -2.71 2.23
CA THR A 266 -2.16 -2.60 2.02
C THR A 266 -2.67 -1.32 2.67
N ALA A 267 -3.94 -0.95 2.40
CA ALA A 267 -4.56 0.22 3.03
C ALA A 267 -4.64 0.14 4.59
N HIS A 268 -4.52 -1.06 5.15
CA HIS A 268 -4.61 -1.30 6.60
C HIS A 268 -3.24 -1.54 7.26
N GLN A 269 -2.22 -1.89 6.49
CA GLN A 269 -0.86 -2.12 6.96
C GLN A 269 0.12 -1.69 5.88
N GLU A 270 0.78 -0.56 6.09
CA GLU A 270 1.68 0.05 5.12
C GLU A 270 3.13 -0.45 5.24
N LYS A 271 3.52 -0.95 6.40
CA LYS A 271 4.90 -1.39 6.72
C LYS A 271 4.91 -2.76 7.39
N GLY A 272 6.09 -3.36 7.48
CA GLY A 272 6.27 -4.66 8.13
C GLY A 272 5.83 -5.82 7.25
N THR A 273 6.03 -5.72 5.95
CA THR A 273 5.63 -6.71 4.95
C THR A 273 6.80 -7.58 4.50
N LEU A 274 6.51 -8.69 3.81
CA LEU A 274 7.53 -9.52 3.18
C LEU A 274 8.41 -8.70 2.21
N VAL A 275 7.81 -7.80 1.43
CA VAL A 275 8.55 -6.90 0.52
C VAL A 275 9.55 -6.05 1.30
N ASP A 276 9.17 -5.51 2.45
CA ASP A 276 10.08 -4.68 3.25
C ASP A 276 11.32 -5.45 3.73
N LEU A 277 11.17 -6.75 4.03
CA LEU A 277 12.28 -7.63 4.41
C LEU A 277 13.18 -7.98 3.20
N LEU A 278 12.60 -8.10 2.00
CA LEU A 278 13.32 -8.52 0.79
C LEU A 278 13.80 -7.35 -0.08
N LYS A 279 13.38 -6.12 0.24
CA LYS A 279 13.60 -4.92 -0.59
C LYS A 279 15.06 -4.64 -0.92
N SER A 280 15.98 -4.93 0.01
CA SER A 280 17.43 -4.79 -0.19
C SER A 280 18.01 -5.72 -1.25
N LYS A 281 17.32 -6.82 -1.57
CA LYS A 281 17.71 -7.83 -2.56
C LYS A 281 17.09 -7.60 -3.94
N ILE A 282 16.18 -6.63 -4.06
CA ILE A 282 15.40 -6.34 -5.29
C ILE A 282 15.92 -5.04 -5.89
N LYS A 283 16.09 -4.98 -7.19
CA LYS A 283 16.44 -3.75 -7.93
C LYS A 283 15.22 -2.84 -8.06
N VAL A 284 14.82 -2.22 -6.95
CA VAL A 284 13.57 -1.44 -6.83
C VAL A 284 13.45 -0.33 -7.87
N SER A 285 14.57 0.26 -8.30
CA SER A 285 14.60 1.32 -9.32
C SER A 285 14.02 0.88 -10.67
N GLU A 286 14.11 -0.40 -11.01
CA GLU A 286 13.60 -0.95 -12.27
C GLU A 286 12.07 -1.10 -12.30
N PHE A 287 11.38 -1.00 -11.14
CA PHE A 287 9.93 -1.22 -11.05
C PHE A 287 9.17 0.10 -11.01
N GLU A 288 8.07 0.17 -11.76
CA GLU A 288 7.16 1.33 -11.76
C GLU A 288 6.41 1.44 -10.41
N ASP A 289 5.91 0.31 -9.90
CA ASP A 289 5.27 0.23 -8.59
C ASP A 289 6.32 -0.11 -7.53
N LYS A 290 6.81 0.91 -6.83
CA LYS A 290 7.83 0.78 -5.78
C LYS A 290 7.27 0.29 -4.45
N THR A 291 5.95 0.11 -4.33
CA THR A 291 5.31 -0.42 -3.13
C THR A 291 5.32 -1.94 -3.10
N ARG A 292 5.39 -2.60 -4.28
CA ARG A 292 5.43 -4.06 -4.42
C ARG A 292 6.42 -4.54 -5.50
N PRO A 293 7.69 -4.08 -5.47
CA PRO A 293 8.68 -4.43 -6.47
C PRO A 293 8.89 -5.95 -6.48
N GLY A 294 8.96 -6.55 -7.66
CA GLY A 294 9.25 -7.97 -7.85
C GLY A 294 8.15 -8.95 -7.46
N ILE A 295 7.01 -8.49 -6.96
CA ILE A 295 5.89 -9.36 -6.58
C ILE A 295 5.05 -9.72 -7.80
N VAL A 296 5.22 -10.93 -8.31
CA VAL A 296 4.48 -11.48 -9.46
C VAL A 296 3.27 -12.30 -9.05
N GLN A 297 3.24 -12.77 -7.81
CA GLN A 297 2.13 -13.51 -7.18
C GLN A 297 2.02 -13.11 -5.72
N ARG A 298 0.89 -13.42 -5.10
CA ARG A 298 0.67 -13.14 -3.67
C ARG A 298 0.11 -14.35 -2.95
N LEU A 299 0.47 -14.48 -1.69
CA LEU A 299 -0.19 -15.34 -0.72
C LEU A 299 -0.97 -14.46 0.28
N ASP A 300 -2.04 -14.99 0.84
CA ASP A 300 -2.76 -14.32 1.91
C ASP A 300 -1.86 -14.21 3.17
N GLN A 301 -2.19 -13.32 4.08
CA GLN A 301 -1.42 -13.09 5.31
C GLN A 301 -1.06 -14.40 6.02
N TYR A 302 -2.05 -15.23 6.27
CA TYR A 302 -1.91 -16.49 7.00
C TYR A 302 -1.66 -17.72 6.12
N THR A 303 -1.55 -17.57 4.82
CA THR A 303 -1.09 -18.65 3.94
C THR A 303 0.44 -18.67 3.95
N SER A 304 1.02 -19.82 4.32
CA SER A 304 2.47 -20.05 4.31
C SER A 304 2.95 -20.69 3.00
N GLY A 305 4.27 -20.79 2.82
CA GLY A 305 4.89 -21.61 1.77
C GLY A 305 5.51 -20.82 0.62
N LEU A 306 5.70 -21.50 -0.49
CA LEU A 306 6.54 -21.10 -1.61
C LEU A 306 5.99 -19.90 -2.38
N MET A 307 6.88 -18.93 -2.60
CA MET A 307 6.69 -17.80 -3.51
C MET A 307 7.93 -17.59 -4.36
N VAL A 308 7.75 -17.28 -5.65
CA VAL A 308 8.80 -16.70 -6.49
C VAL A 308 8.70 -15.17 -6.45
N VAL A 309 9.85 -14.51 -6.25
CA VAL A 309 9.99 -13.05 -6.21
C VAL A 309 11.05 -12.67 -7.24
N ALA A 310 10.71 -11.76 -8.15
CA ALA A 310 11.64 -11.24 -9.13
C ALA A 310 12.57 -10.19 -8.51
N LYS A 311 13.84 -10.20 -8.84
CA LYS A 311 14.82 -9.18 -8.45
C LYS A 311 14.95 -8.09 -9.52
N THR A 312 14.66 -8.43 -10.79
CA THR A 312 14.71 -7.53 -11.95
C THR A 312 13.34 -7.40 -12.62
N LYS A 313 13.12 -6.30 -13.31
CA LYS A 313 11.88 -6.06 -14.07
C LYS A 313 11.70 -7.09 -15.18
N LYS A 314 12.79 -7.45 -15.90
CA LYS A 314 12.78 -8.46 -16.95
C LYS A 314 12.30 -9.82 -16.44
N ALA A 315 12.78 -10.25 -15.28
CA ALA A 315 12.33 -11.50 -14.67
C ALA A 315 10.86 -11.42 -14.24
N ALA A 316 10.41 -10.30 -13.69
CA ALA A 316 9.03 -10.10 -13.31
C ALA A 316 8.08 -10.22 -14.50
N ASP A 317 8.40 -9.56 -15.63
CA ASP A 317 7.56 -9.59 -16.82
C ASP A 317 7.46 -11.01 -17.42
N ASN A 318 8.57 -11.75 -17.42
CA ASN A 318 8.60 -13.13 -17.87
C ASN A 318 7.75 -14.03 -16.95
N LEU A 319 7.94 -13.96 -15.64
CA LEU A 319 7.16 -14.75 -14.68
C LEU A 319 5.67 -14.42 -14.74
N MET A 320 5.30 -13.13 -14.88
CA MET A 320 3.91 -12.72 -15.08
C MET A 320 3.32 -13.28 -16.37
N LYS A 321 4.12 -13.35 -17.46
CA LYS A 321 3.72 -14.02 -18.69
C LYS A 321 3.46 -15.51 -18.46
N GLN A 322 4.35 -16.21 -17.76
CA GLN A 322 4.15 -17.62 -17.41
C GLN A 322 2.90 -17.87 -16.58
N ILE A 323 2.57 -16.95 -15.65
CA ILE A 323 1.31 -17.01 -14.88
C ILE A 323 0.10 -16.81 -15.81
N LYS A 324 0.15 -15.84 -16.73
CA LYS A 324 -0.90 -15.57 -17.71
C LYS A 324 -1.13 -16.76 -18.65
N ASP A 325 -0.04 -17.36 -19.13
CA ASP A 325 -0.05 -18.51 -20.04
C ASP A 325 -0.32 -19.85 -19.30
N LYS A 326 -0.49 -19.79 -17.96
CA LYS A 326 -0.73 -20.96 -17.08
C LYS A 326 0.39 -22.01 -17.12
N THR A 327 1.60 -21.61 -17.50
CA THR A 327 2.77 -22.49 -17.51
C THR A 327 3.48 -22.51 -16.16
N LEU A 328 3.38 -21.45 -15.36
CA LEU A 328 3.79 -21.45 -13.95
C LEU A 328 2.74 -22.23 -13.13
N ILE A 329 3.18 -23.34 -12.52
CA ILE A 329 2.31 -24.23 -11.76
C ILE A 329 2.48 -23.96 -10.27
N ARG A 330 1.36 -23.88 -9.54
CA ARG A 330 1.32 -23.73 -8.08
C ARG A 330 0.38 -24.78 -7.51
N LYS A 331 0.89 -25.56 -6.53
CA LYS A 331 0.05 -26.48 -5.77
C LYS A 331 0.09 -26.12 -4.29
N TYR A 332 -1.04 -26.22 -3.65
CA TYR A 332 -1.24 -25.88 -2.24
C TYR A 332 -1.75 -27.11 -1.50
N ARG A 333 -1.33 -27.27 -0.28
CA ARG A 333 -1.89 -28.26 0.64
C ARG A 333 -2.82 -27.58 1.63
N ALA A 334 -3.99 -28.15 1.86
CA ALA A 334 -4.97 -27.61 2.80
C ALA A 334 -5.58 -28.74 3.67
N ILE A 335 -5.90 -28.39 4.91
CA ILE A 335 -6.74 -29.21 5.78
C ILE A 335 -8.14 -28.59 5.72
N VAL A 336 -9.16 -29.41 5.40
CA VAL A 336 -10.53 -28.94 5.22
C VAL A 336 -11.49 -29.68 6.15
N HIS A 337 -12.55 -28.98 6.56
CA HIS A 337 -13.70 -29.59 7.23
C HIS A 337 -14.49 -30.48 6.29
N ASN A 338 -15.14 -31.44 6.85
CA ASN A 338 -15.99 -32.42 6.17
C ASN A 338 -15.18 -33.35 5.24
N PRO A 339 -15.30 -34.67 5.39
CA PRO A 339 -14.69 -35.62 4.47
C PRO A 339 -15.34 -35.57 3.10
N PHE A 340 -14.60 -35.89 2.05
CA PHE A 340 -15.11 -36.09 0.70
C PHE A 340 -15.85 -37.43 0.63
N LYS A 341 -16.85 -37.49 -0.27
CA LYS A 341 -17.59 -38.71 -0.50
C LYS A 341 -16.75 -39.69 -1.34
N GLU A 342 -17.10 -40.96 -1.24
CA GLU A 342 -16.51 -41.98 -2.09
C GLU A 342 -16.67 -41.61 -3.55
N GLY A 343 -15.60 -41.71 -4.33
CA GLY A 343 -15.57 -41.31 -5.73
C GLY A 343 -15.33 -39.83 -5.99
N GLU A 344 -14.99 -39.03 -4.99
CA GLU A 344 -14.63 -37.59 -5.14
C GLU A 344 -13.11 -37.38 -4.99
N ASP A 345 -12.26 -38.24 -5.59
CA ASP A 345 -10.80 -38.18 -5.47
C ASP A 345 -10.21 -36.95 -6.17
N GLU A 346 -10.83 -36.49 -7.26
CA GLU A 346 -10.48 -35.24 -7.95
C GLU A 346 -11.75 -34.39 -8.17
N VAL A 347 -11.72 -33.16 -7.69
CA VAL A 347 -12.79 -32.18 -7.86
C VAL A 347 -12.29 -30.95 -8.62
N ILE A 348 -12.94 -30.61 -9.74
CA ILE A 348 -12.61 -29.41 -10.52
C ILE A 348 -13.68 -28.36 -10.26
N ILE A 349 -13.27 -27.23 -9.66
CA ILE A 349 -14.16 -26.12 -9.34
C ILE A 349 -13.95 -25.00 -10.36
N LYS A 350 -14.97 -24.76 -11.20
CA LYS A 350 -15.02 -23.67 -12.19
C LYS A 350 -16.12 -22.71 -11.79
N ALA A 351 -15.82 -21.84 -10.86
CA ALA A 351 -16.76 -20.94 -10.22
C ALA A 351 -16.22 -19.53 -10.19
N PRO A 352 -16.79 -18.56 -10.94
CA PRO A 352 -16.31 -17.19 -10.97
C PRO A 352 -16.39 -16.53 -9.58
N ILE A 353 -15.41 -15.68 -9.27
CA ILE A 353 -15.29 -15.03 -7.97
C ILE A 353 -15.45 -13.52 -8.12
N ASP A 354 -16.23 -12.93 -7.22
CA ASP A 354 -16.43 -11.49 -7.10
C ASP A 354 -16.30 -11.02 -5.66
N ARG A 355 -16.18 -9.69 -5.47
CA ARG A 355 -16.18 -9.09 -4.16
C ARG A 355 -17.60 -9.08 -3.58
N SER A 356 -17.75 -9.48 -2.34
CA SER A 356 -19.04 -9.45 -1.67
C SER A 356 -19.59 -8.02 -1.56
N LYS A 357 -20.89 -7.86 -1.84
CA LYS A 357 -21.62 -6.59 -1.68
C LYS A 357 -21.84 -6.20 -0.21
N SER A 358 -21.57 -7.07 0.75
CA SER A 358 -21.80 -6.86 2.19
C SER A 358 -20.83 -5.86 2.85
N GLY A 359 -19.99 -5.17 2.11
CA GLY A 359 -19.04 -4.17 2.61
C GLY A 359 -17.83 -4.73 3.38
N LYS A 360 -17.80 -6.03 3.71
CA LYS A 360 -16.66 -6.71 4.32
C LYS A 360 -15.64 -7.10 3.24
N LEU A 361 -14.36 -7.22 3.62
CA LEU A 361 -13.28 -7.71 2.75
C LEU A 361 -13.44 -9.23 2.49
N LYS A 362 -14.57 -9.61 1.90
CA LYS A 362 -14.94 -11.00 1.59
C LYS A 362 -15.19 -11.14 0.09
N PHE A 363 -14.75 -12.26 -0.47
CA PHE A 363 -15.01 -12.67 -1.85
C PHE A 363 -16.00 -13.83 -1.84
N VAL A 364 -16.77 -13.97 -2.91
CA VAL A 364 -17.81 -14.98 -3.02
C VAL A 364 -17.86 -15.52 -4.45
N VAL A 365 -18.30 -16.76 -4.59
CA VAL A 365 -18.72 -17.28 -5.91
C VAL A 365 -19.94 -16.50 -6.38
N SER A 366 -19.90 -16.00 -7.61
CA SER A 366 -20.95 -15.13 -8.17
C SER A 366 -21.06 -15.34 -9.67
N ASP A 367 -22.28 -15.24 -10.20
CA ASP A 367 -22.59 -15.19 -11.63
C ASP A 367 -22.69 -13.76 -12.19
N ALA A 368 -22.38 -12.75 -11.36
CA ALA A 368 -22.39 -11.34 -11.77
C ALA A 368 -21.44 -11.10 -12.95
N SER A 369 -21.76 -10.14 -13.80
CA SER A 369 -20.90 -9.76 -14.94
C SER A 369 -19.52 -9.21 -14.54
N THR A 370 -19.37 -8.80 -13.28
CA THR A 370 -18.11 -8.32 -12.67
C THR A 370 -17.26 -9.47 -12.13
N ALA A 371 -17.84 -10.67 -11.96
CA ALA A 371 -17.14 -11.83 -11.42
C ALA A 371 -16.05 -12.31 -12.39
N LYS A 372 -14.88 -12.60 -11.84
CA LYS A 372 -13.72 -13.05 -12.60
C LYS A 372 -13.69 -14.57 -12.66
N GLU A 373 -13.44 -15.12 -13.84
CA GLU A 373 -13.28 -16.56 -14.01
C GLU A 373 -12.21 -17.11 -13.06
N ALA A 374 -12.55 -18.20 -12.36
CA ALA A 374 -11.68 -18.88 -11.45
C ALA A 374 -11.80 -20.40 -11.62
N GLU A 375 -10.64 -21.09 -11.62
CA GLU A 375 -10.58 -22.54 -11.77
C GLU A 375 -9.53 -23.10 -10.79
N THR A 376 -9.99 -24.04 -9.93
CA THR A 376 -9.17 -24.77 -8.97
C THR A 376 -9.38 -26.27 -9.15
N ILE A 377 -8.30 -27.04 -9.20
CA ILE A 377 -8.34 -28.50 -9.17
C ILE A 377 -7.99 -28.91 -7.74
N VAL A 378 -8.83 -29.72 -7.12
CA VAL A 378 -8.67 -30.26 -5.77
C VAL A 378 -8.49 -31.76 -5.89
N ASN A 379 -7.38 -32.27 -5.36
CA ASN A 379 -7.09 -33.70 -5.29
C ASN A 379 -7.14 -34.12 -3.83
N LEU A 380 -7.91 -35.13 -3.51
CA LEU A 380 -7.98 -35.74 -2.21
C LEU A 380 -6.67 -36.47 -1.92
N VAL A 381 -6.03 -36.18 -0.79
CA VAL A 381 -4.83 -36.86 -0.31
C VAL A 381 -5.22 -37.90 0.74
N ALA A 382 -6.05 -37.48 1.70
CA ALA A 382 -6.57 -38.37 2.74
C ALA A 382 -7.89 -37.86 3.30
N ASN A 383 -8.82 -38.78 3.59
CA ASN A 383 -10.05 -38.53 4.32
C ASN A 383 -9.87 -38.90 5.81
N TYR A 384 -10.49 -38.10 6.66
CA TYR A 384 -10.56 -38.31 8.10
C TYR A 384 -12.02 -38.29 8.56
N SER A 385 -12.29 -38.68 9.79
CA SER A 385 -13.67 -38.71 10.32
C SER A 385 -14.37 -37.34 10.30
N VAL A 386 -13.64 -36.26 10.47
CA VAL A 386 -14.19 -34.89 10.57
C VAL A 386 -13.69 -33.91 9.52
N GLY A 387 -12.82 -34.38 8.61
CA GLY A 387 -12.23 -33.51 7.58
C GLY A 387 -11.42 -34.26 6.55
N ALA A 388 -10.63 -33.55 5.74
CA ALA A 388 -9.74 -34.13 4.76
C ALA A 388 -8.46 -33.33 4.55
N LEU A 389 -7.41 -34.00 4.07
CA LEU A 389 -6.21 -33.38 3.53
C LEU A 389 -6.33 -33.35 2.01
N VAL A 390 -6.13 -32.18 1.42
CA VAL A 390 -6.27 -32.00 -0.02
C VAL A 390 -5.09 -31.24 -0.61
N ASP A 391 -4.75 -31.55 -1.87
CA ASP A 391 -3.84 -30.77 -2.67
C ASP A 391 -4.63 -29.96 -3.73
N CYS A 392 -4.46 -28.65 -3.75
CA CYS A 392 -5.17 -27.74 -4.64
C CYS A 392 -4.20 -27.17 -5.70
N GLN A 393 -4.52 -27.34 -6.99
CA GLN A 393 -3.79 -26.70 -8.08
C GLN A 393 -4.56 -25.50 -8.61
N LEU A 394 -3.92 -24.34 -8.63
CA LEU A 394 -4.48 -23.11 -9.20
C LEU A 394 -4.27 -23.05 -10.72
N LYS A 395 -5.35 -22.91 -11.50
CA LYS A 395 -5.33 -22.55 -12.92
C LYS A 395 -5.48 -21.04 -13.12
N THR A 396 -6.04 -20.35 -12.15
CA THR A 396 -6.18 -18.89 -12.04
C THR A 396 -5.70 -18.45 -10.67
N GLY A 397 -5.52 -17.14 -10.43
CA GLY A 397 -5.03 -16.61 -9.15
C GLY A 397 -5.90 -15.45 -8.67
N ARG A 398 -7.14 -15.71 -8.21
CA ARG A 398 -8.02 -14.68 -7.64
C ARG A 398 -7.78 -14.58 -6.13
N THR A 399 -8.08 -13.41 -5.59
CA THR A 399 -7.98 -13.18 -4.14
C THR A 399 -8.80 -14.21 -3.38
N HIS A 400 -8.20 -14.87 -2.38
CA HIS A 400 -8.79 -15.92 -1.55
C HIS A 400 -9.36 -17.11 -2.34
N GLN A 401 -8.92 -17.35 -3.58
CA GLN A 401 -9.57 -18.30 -4.50
C GLN A 401 -9.76 -19.70 -3.92
N ILE A 402 -8.71 -20.33 -3.37
CA ILE A 402 -8.82 -21.68 -2.79
C ILE A 402 -9.80 -21.68 -1.62
N ARG A 403 -9.72 -20.70 -0.75
CA ARG A 403 -10.58 -20.54 0.44
C ARG A 403 -12.05 -20.39 0.07
N VAL A 404 -12.35 -19.54 -0.94
CA VAL A 404 -13.71 -19.34 -1.48
C VAL A 404 -14.24 -20.62 -2.14
N HIS A 405 -13.43 -21.26 -2.98
CA HIS A 405 -13.83 -22.45 -3.73
C HIS A 405 -14.09 -23.65 -2.80
N LEU A 406 -13.20 -23.90 -1.84
CA LEU A 406 -13.40 -24.98 -0.88
C LEU A 406 -14.63 -24.73 0.01
N SER A 407 -14.83 -23.50 0.48
CA SER A 407 -16.04 -23.13 1.21
C SER A 407 -17.31 -23.27 0.37
N TYR A 408 -17.24 -22.93 -0.92
CA TYR A 408 -18.36 -23.04 -1.86
C TYR A 408 -18.83 -24.49 -2.05
N ILE A 409 -17.91 -25.45 -2.07
CA ILE A 409 -18.23 -26.88 -2.16
C ILE A 409 -18.44 -27.56 -0.79
N HIS A 410 -18.65 -26.76 0.28
CA HIS A 410 -18.89 -27.22 1.65
C HIS A 410 -17.72 -27.91 2.36
N HIS A 411 -16.49 -27.68 1.89
CA HIS A 411 -15.25 -28.13 2.52
C HIS A 411 -14.38 -26.93 2.95
N PRO A 412 -14.85 -26.03 3.86
CA PRO A 412 -14.07 -24.86 4.25
C PRO A 412 -12.76 -25.28 4.91
N ILE A 413 -11.71 -24.48 4.73
CA ILE A 413 -10.40 -24.72 5.33
C ILE A 413 -10.50 -24.61 6.84
N TYR A 414 -9.81 -25.50 7.55
CA TYR A 414 -9.66 -25.43 9.01
C TYR A 414 -9.10 -24.08 9.46
N ASN A 415 -9.68 -23.56 10.55
CA ASN A 415 -9.31 -22.29 11.19
C ASN A 415 -9.36 -21.06 10.25
N ASP A 416 -10.16 -21.12 9.16
CA ASP A 416 -10.37 -19.96 8.30
C ASP A 416 -11.38 -18.99 8.91
N PRO A 417 -10.96 -17.80 9.41
CA PRO A 417 -11.84 -16.87 10.11
C PRO A 417 -12.86 -16.16 9.22
N VAL A 418 -12.71 -16.28 7.89
CA VAL A 418 -13.56 -15.56 6.90
C VAL A 418 -14.53 -16.51 6.20
N TYR A 419 -14.08 -17.69 5.83
CA TYR A 419 -14.83 -18.63 5.00
C TYR A 419 -15.20 -19.93 5.73
N GLY A 420 -14.63 -20.16 6.89
CA GLY A 420 -14.87 -21.31 7.77
C GLY A 420 -15.28 -20.87 9.16
N LYS A 421 -14.70 -21.49 10.16
CA LYS A 421 -14.85 -21.18 11.57
C LYS A 421 -13.47 -21.12 12.25
N SER A 422 -13.42 -20.51 13.43
CA SER A 422 -12.21 -20.54 14.26
C SER A 422 -12.17 -21.88 14.99
N ASP A 423 -11.10 -22.65 14.80
CA ASP A 423 -10.89 -23.97 15.39
C ASP A 423 -9.90 -23.94 16.59
N GLY A 424 -9.71 -22.76 17.20
CA GLY A 424 -8.90 -22.59 18.41
C GLY A 424 -7.44 -22.20 18.20
N PHE A 425 -6.96 -22.13 16.97
CA PHE A 425 -5.59 -21.72 16.62
C PHE A 425 -5.53 -20.20 16.44
N LYS A 426 -5.51 -19.44 17.54
CA LYS A 426 -5.69 -17.98 17.55
C LYS A 426 -4.72 -17.21 16.65
N ASP A 427 -3.47 -17.62 16.55
CA ASP A 427 -2.40 -16.88 15.87
C ASP A 427 -1.96 -17.52 14.54
N TYR A 428 -2.61 -18.60 14.11
CA TYR A 428 -2.20 -19.36 12.93
C TYR A 428 -2.95 -18.97 11.64
N GLY A 429 -4.25 -18.70 11.73
CA GLY A 429 -5.12 -18.46 10.57
C GLY A 429 -5.51 -19.76 9.85
N GLN A 430 -5.78 -19.69 8.56
CA GLN A 430 -6.22 -20.84 7.75
C GLN A 430 -5.10 -21.86 7.52
N PHE A 431 -5.40 -23.14 7.64
CA PHE A 431 -4.49 -24.26 7.34
C PHE A 431 -4.34 -24.45 5.83
N LEU A 432 -3.61 -23.53 5.19
CA LEU A 432 -3.33 -23.50 3.76
C LEU A 432 -1.85 -23.19 3.52
N HIS A 433 -1.16 -24.06 2.79
CA HIS A 433 0.27 -23.97 2.54
C HIS A 433 0.59 -24.09 1.05
N SER A 434 1.35 -23.16 0.48
CA SER A 434 1.87 -23.23 -0.89
C SER A 434 3.03 -24.20 -0.96
N ARG A 435 2.71 -25.47 -1.26
CA ARG A 435 3.64 -26.60 -1.14
C ARG A 435 4.59 -26.74 -2.32
N TYR A 436 4.13 -26.41 -3.53
CA TYR A 436 4.87 -26.69 -4.76
C TYR A 436 4.77 -25.54 -5.75
N ILE A 437 5.90 -25.20 -6.36
CA ILE A 437 5.97 -24.24 -7.45
C ILE A 437 6.86 -24.77 -8.56
N LYS A 438 6.43 -24.64 -9.82
CA LYS A 438 7.18 -24.98 -11.03
C LYS A 438 7.09 -23.84 -12.02
N PHE A 439 8.23 -23.43 -12.56
CA PHE A 439 8.32 -22.36 -13.56
C PHE A 439 9.57 -22.54 -14.43
N VAL A 440 9.64 -21.78 -15.52
CA VAL A 440 10.85 -21.69 -16.37
C VAL A 440 11.66 -20.50 -15.88
N ASN A 441 12.96 -20.72 -15.60
CA ASN A 441 13.85 -19.65 -15.16
C ASN A 441 14.03 -18.62 -16.28
N PRO A 442 13.68 -17.33 -16.04
CA PRO A 442 13.80 -16.27 -17.04
C PRO A 442 15.21 -16.04 -17.58
N ALA A 443 16.25 -16.38 -16.80
CA ALA A 443 17.64 -16.15 -17.16
C ALA A 443 18.18 -17.17 -18.18
N ASN A 444 17.80 -18.44 -18.04
CA ASN A 444 18.43 -19.53 -18.79
C ASN A 444 17.46 -20.54 -19.42
N GLY A 445 16.15 -20.33 -19.29
CA GLY A 445 15.14 -21.21 -19.87
C GLY A 445 15.00 -22.60 -19.22
N LYS A 446 15.74 -22.89 -18.15
CA LYS A 446 15.65 -24.19 -17.47
C LYS A 446 14.38 -24.26 -16.61
N VAL A 447 13.77 -25.45 -16.58
CA VAL A 447 12.64 -25.72 -15.67
C VAL A 447 13.15 -25.80 -14.25
N MET A 448 12.51 -25.09 -13.35
CA MET A 448 12.78 -25.10 -11.91
C MET A 448 11.55 -25.59 -11.16
N GLU A 449 11.77 -26.47 -10.20
CA GLU A 449 10.72 -27.04 -9.34
C GLU A 449 11.19 -26.99 -7.90
N PHE A 450 10.30 -26.52 -7.03
CA PHE A 450 10.55 -26.44 -5.59
C PHE A 450 9.38 -27.04 -4.83
N THR A 451 9.70 -27.74 -3.77
CA THR A 451 8.72 -28.29 -2.80
C THR A 451 9.12 -27.85 -1.41
N CYS A 452 8.13 -27.50 -0.61
CA CYS A 452 8.29 -27.13 0.78
C CYS A 452 7.18 -27.79 1.61
N GLU A 453 7.54 -28.42 2.71
CA GLU A 453 6.57 -28.99 3.63
C GLU A 453 6.03 -27.94 4.60
N PRO A 454 4.75 -28.06 5.03
CA PRO A 454 4.17 -27.15 6.00
C PRO A 454 4.87 -27.27 7.37
N ASP A 455 4.65 -26.25 8.19
CA ASP A 455 5.24 -26.13 9.52
C ASP A 455 4.70 -27.19 10.51
N GLN A 456 5.30 -27.21 11.72
CA GLN A 456 4.95 -28.18 12.75
C GLN A 456 3.51 -28.05 13.26
N THR A 457 2.91 -26.84 13.23
CA THR A 457 1.52 -26.64 13.64
C THR A 457 0.57 -27.32 12.65
N PHE A 458 0.84 -27.19 11.35
CA PHE A 458 0.08 -27.86 10.31
C PHE A 458 0.22 -29.39 10.43
N LYS A 459 1.45 -29.89 10.59
CA LYS A 459 1.73 -31.32 10.77
C LYS A 459 1.04 -31.88 12.01
N GLY A 460 1.10 -31.15 13.12
CA GLY A 460 0.44 -31.53 14.37
C GLY A 460 -1.07 -31.67 14.25
N LEU A 461 -1.75 -30.81 13.49
CA LEU A 461 -3.18 -30.97 13.23
C LEU A 461 -3.46 -32.23 12.39
N VAL A 462 -2.66 -32.50 11.35
CA VAL A 462 -2.80 -33.74 10.55
C VAL A 462 -2.62 -34.97 11.47
N GLN A 463 -1.60 -34.99 12.31
CA GLN A 463 -1.38 -36.07 13.26
C GLN A 463 -2.58 -36.27 14.20
N THR A 464 -3.16 -35.20 14.70
CA THR A 464 -4.37 -35.23 15.52
C THR A 464 -5.56 -35.86 14.79
N LEU A 465 -5.70 -35.53 13.49
CA LEU A 465 -6.81 -36.05 12.68
C LEU A 465 -6.60 -37.50 12.22
N THR A 466 -5.36 -37.92 12.03
CA THR A 466 -5.02 -39.23 11.50
C THR A 466 -4.63 -40.27 12.57
N GLY A 467 -4.15 -39.83 13.73
CA GLY A 467 -3.44 -40.67 14.69
C GLY A 467 -2.07 -41.16 14.18
N GLN A 468 -1.52 -40.60 13.09
CA GLN A 468 -0.27 -41.02 12.46
C GLN A 468 0.80 -39.91 12.59
N ASN A 469 2.07 -40.32 12.65
CA ASN A 469 3.20 -39.40 12.83
C ASN A 469 3.71 -38.77 11.50
N GLU A 470 3.32 -39.27 10.34
CA GLU A 470 3.78 -38.76 9.04
C GLU A 470 2.64 -38.21 8.20
N LEU A 471 2.94 -37.18 7.40
CA LEU A 471 1.98 -36.65 6.41
C LEU A 471 1.80 -37.65 5.29
N PRO A 472 0.56 -37.97 4.89
CA PRO A 472 0.31 -38.80 3.71
C PRO A 472 0.98 -38.18 2.47
N ILE A 473 1.69 -38.99 1.71
CA ILE A 473 2.32 -38.58 0.45
C ILE A 473 1.24 -38.63 -0.62
N ALA A 474 1.03 -37.51 -1.31
CA ALA A 474 0.17 -37.51 -2.50
C ALA A 474 0.84 -38.39 -3.57
N THR A 475 0.20 -39.45 -3.99
CA THR A 475 0.58 -40.21 -5.19
C THR A 475 0.48 -39.27 -6.40
N ASN A 476 1.58 -39.12 -7.15
CA ASN A 476 1.74 -38.22 -8.29
C ASN A 476 0.73 -38.44 -9.41
#